data_2776698fc59d3e0adad87971b1fbab36
#
_entry.id   2776698fc59d3e0adad87971b1fbab36
#
_cell.length_a   1.000
_cell.length_b   1.000
_cell.length_c   1.000
_cell.angle_alpha   90.00
_cell.angle_beta   90.00
_cell.angle_gamma   90.00
#
_symmetry.space_group_name_H-M   'P 1'
#
loop_
_entity.id
_entity.type
_entity.pdbx_description
1 polymer ?
#
loop_
_entity_poly.entity_id
_entity_poly.type
_entity_poly.pdbx_seq_one_letter_code
_entity_poly.pdbx_strand_id
1 'polypeptide(L)'
;MNLQPPLTSYVTVLPDGTDAEALTMNGKLDHTLVHKTDPANVFVASITRADATPDGHDCFIATLHIDPNHAFFFEHPLDHVPGLMLIEATRQVGTAISHRFYEVSHDLAFVLNSLDVVFERFAELRAPLSVRFVIVAKTYRHEHLSALACESQWLQFDRPLGTMNARWSFSSPALLARLRRNMPTGEVH
;
A
#
# COMPACT_ATOMS: atom_id res chain seq x y z
N MET A 1 40.37 -12.56 9.49
CA MET A 1 39.35 -12.43 10.55
C MET A 1 38.80 -11.02 10.46
N ASN A 2 37.76 -10.81 9.66
CA ASN A 2 37.17 -9.48 9.42
C ASN A 2 35.84 -9.42 10.16
N LEU A 3 35.82 -8.68 11.26
CA LEU A 3 34.62 -8.41 12.05
C LEU A 3 33.82 -7.31 11.35
N GLN A 4 32.67 -7.63 10.82
CA GLN A 4 31.67 -6.65 10.38
C GLN A 4 31.11 -5.90 11.60
N PRO A 5 30.98 -4.56 11.54
CA PRO A 5 30.34 -3.82 12.62
C PRO A 5 28.83 -4.11 12.67
N PRO A 6 28.22 -4.04 13.87
CA PRO A 6 26.80 -4.31 14.04
C PRO A 6 25.95 -3.22 13.34
N LEU A 7 24.85 -3.67 12.76
CA LEU A 7 23.82 -2.80 12.18
C LEU A 7 23.27 -1.86 13.26
N THR A 8 23.66 -0.60 13.17
CA THR A 8 23.12 0.47 14.02
C THR A 8 21.67 0.72 13.58
N SER A 9 20.73 0.41 14.45
CA SER A 9 19.32 0.76 14.31
C SER A 9 19.20 2.28 14.33
N TYR A 10 18.86 2.88 13.20
CA TYR A 10 18.45 4.27 13.16
C TYR A 10 17.04 4.37 13.73
N VAL A 11 16.96 4.77 15.00
CA VAL A 11 15.71 5.22 15.62
C VAL A 11 15.50 6.65 15.14
N THR A 12 14.58 6.82 14.20
CA THR A 12 14.04 8.14 13.88
C THR A 12 13.12 8.54 15.03
N VAL A 13 13.53 9.51 15.83
CA VAL A 13 12.70 10.12 16.88
C VAL A 13 11.61 10.93 16.18
N LEU A 14 10.35 10.46 16.28
CA LEU A 14 9.18 11.19 15.83
C LEU A 14 8.78 12.23 16.91
N PRO A 15 8.32 13.43 16.53
CA PRO A 15 7.77 14.40 17.47
C PRO A 15 6.50 13.86 18.10
N ASP A 16 6.33 14.19 19.38
CA ASP A 16 5.29 13.72 20.29
C ASP A 16 3.87 13.69 19.73
N GLY A 17 3.23 12.55 19.95
CA GLY A 17 1.80 12.44 20.17
C GLY A 17 0.96 12.24 18.92
N THR A 18 1.00 11.04 18.33
CA THR A 18 -0.16 10.45 17.65
C THR A 18 0.04 8.93 17.51
N ASP A 19 -1.01 8.18 17.78
CA ASP A 19 -1.19 6.74 17.74
C ASP A 19 -0.34 5.93 16.74
N ALA A 20 0.91 5.67 17.09
CA ALA A 20 1.82 4.83 16.34
C ALA A 20 1.84 3.39 16.91
N GLU A 21 0.70 2.85 17.34
CA GLU A 21 0.52 1.43 17.55
C GLU A 21 -0.07 0.77 16.31
N ALA A 22 0.68 0.78 15.21
CA ALA A 22 0.49 -0.24 14.21
C ALA A 22 0.97 -1.55 14.84
N LEU A 23 0.08 -2.52 14.98
CA LEU A 23 0.39 -3.90 15.35
C LEU A 23 1.40 -4.45 14.33
N THR A 24 2.68 -4.24 14.60
CA THR A 24 3.77 -4.75 13.74
C THR A 24 4.19 -6.10 14.29
N MET A 25 3.81 -7.15 13.63
CA MET A 25 4.43 -8.45 13.82
C MET A 25 5.69 -8.52 12.94
N ASN A 26 6.87 -8.67 13.58
CA ASN A 26 8.16 -8.76 12.87
C ASN A 26 8.52 -7.58 11.96
N GLY A 27 8.18 -6.33 12.34
CA GLY A 27 8.50 -5.14 11.54
C GLY A 27 7.65 -4.96 10.28
N LYS A 28 6.49 -5.61 10.19
CA LYS A 28 5.48 -5.48 9.12
C LYS A 28 4.11 -5.18 9.71
N LEU A 29 3.23 -4.59 8.92
CA LEU A 29 1.80 -4.49 9.28
C LEU A 29 1.18 -5.87 9.46
N ASP A 30 0.08 -5.94 10.24
CA ASP A 30 -0.74 -7.13 10.30
C ASP A 30 -1.25 -7.49 8.89
N HIS A 31 -1.11 -8.76 8.52
CA HIS A 31 -1.45 -9.26 7.20
C HIS A 31 -2.95 -9.10 6.86
N THR A 32 -3.82 -9.09 7.87
CA THR A 32 -5.27 -8.90 7.68
C THR A 32 -5.60 -7.49 7.21
N LEU A 33 -4.87 -6.47 7.69
CA LEU A 33 -5.04 -5.07 7.27
C LEU A 33 -4.74 -4.85 5.78
N VAL A 34 -3.97 -5.72 5.17
CA VAL A 34 -3.55 -5.60 3.77
C VAL A 34 -4.14 -6.70 2.88
N HIS A 35 -5.12 -7.45 3.40
CA HIS A 35 -5.78 -8.57 2.74
C HIS A 35 -4.81 -9.65 2.25
N LYS A 36 -3.90 -10.07 3.12
CA LYS A 36 -2.99 -11.19 2.87
C LYS A 36 -3.24 -12.34 3.84
N THR A 37 -3.13 -13.55 3.34
CA THR A 37 -3.20 -14.77 4.16
C THR A 37 -1.81 -15.11 4.69
N ASP A 38 -0.78 -14.97 3.84
CA ASP A 38 0.61 -15.24 4.18
C ASP A 38 1.32 -13.93 4.55
N PRO A 39 1.87 -13.80 5.79
CA PRO A 39 2.67 -12.66 6.21
C PRO A 39 3.92 -12.40 5.36
N ALA A 40 4.44 -13.40 4.64
CA ALA A 40 5.53 -13.20 3.69
C ALA A 40 5.16 -12.23 2.58
N ASN A 41 3.88 -12.17 2.19
CA ASN A 41 3.35 -11.28 1.16
C ASN A 41 2.97 -9.89 1.68
N VAL A 42 3.34 -9.51 2.90
CA VAL A 42 3.17 -8.15 3.43
C VAL A 42 4.42 -7.33 3.11
N PHE A 43 4.24 -6.21 2.40
CA PHE A 43 5.32 -5.33 1.93
C PHE A 43 5.29 -3.94 2.56
N VAL A 44 4.51 -3.75 3.60
CA VAL A 44 4.38 -2.49 4.33
C VAL A 44 4.85 -2.70 5.77
N ALA A 45 5.81 -1.89 6.21
CA ALA A 45 6.33 -1.91 7.57
C ALA A 45 5.49 -1.02 8.49
N SER A 46 5.19 0.20 8.05
CA SER A 46 4.43 1.18 8.84
C SER A 46 3.66 2.16 7.97
N ILE A 47 2.62 2.77 8.53
CA ILE A 47 1.89 3.89 7.93
C ILE A 47 1.63 4.92 9.02
N THR A 48 2.00 6.17 8.75
CA THR A 48 1.72 7.31 9.63
C THR A 48 0.92 8.35 8.86
N ARG A 49 -0.02 9.03 9.54
CA ARG A 49 -0.68 10.20 8.99
C ARG A 49 0.32 11.36 9.04
N ALA A 50 0.45 12.09 7.95
CA ALA A 50 1.22 13.32 7.84
C ALA A 50 0.29 14.53 7.83
N ASP A 51 0.87 15.73 7.85
CA ASP A 51 0.11 16.96 7.66
C ASP A 51 -0.66 16.91 6.33
N ALA A 52 -1.88 17.45 6.34
CA ALA A 52 -2.68 17.54 5.12
C ALA A 52 -1.93 18.34 4.04
N THR A 53 -2.23 18.05 2.79
CA THR A 53 -1.69 18.85 1.68
C THR A 53 -2.21 20.29 1.76
N PRO A 54 -1.58 21.25 1.08
CA PRO A 54 -2.08 22.63 1.01
C PRO A 54 -3.53 22.74 0.55
N ASP A 55 -3.98 21.80 -0.30
CA ASP A 55 -5.35 21.71 -0.80
C ASP A 55 -6.30 20.97 0.17
N GLY A 56 -5.83 20.59 1.35
CA GLY A 56 -6.63 19.97 2.42
C GLY A 56 -6.85 18.46 2.25
N HIS A 57 -6.11 17.78 1.38
CA HIS A 57 -6.18 16.32 1.23
C HIS A 57 -5.44 15.59 2.34
N ASP A 58 -5.99 14.46 2.79
CA ASP A 58 -5.31 13.59 3.74
C ASP A 58 -4.03 13.02 3.12
N CYS A 59 -2.92 13.14 3.86
CA CYS A 59 -1.62 12.66 3.45
C CYS A 59 -1.09 11.62 4.44
N PHE A 60 -0.43 10.60 3.91
CA PHE A 60 0.17 9.51 4.67
C PHE A 60 1.57 9.23 4.16
N ILE A 61 2.44 8.80 5.06
CA ILE A 61 3.76 8.25 4.72
C ILE A 61 3.78 6.79 5.14
N ALA A 62 4.09 5.91 4.20
CA ALA A 62 4.29 4.50 4.45
C ALA A 62 5.75 4.12 4.24
N THR A 63 6.30 3.31 5.16
CA THR A 63 7.60 2.66 4.95
C THR A 63 7.36 1.27 4.39
N LEU A 64 8.06 0.92 3.32
CA LEU A 64 7.95 -0.38 2.69
C LEU A 64 8.94 -1.38 3.31
N HIS A 65 8.54 -2.63 3.32
CA HIS A 65 9.37 -3.77 3.68
C HIS A 65 9.67 -4.59 2.43
N ILE A 66 10.92 -4.57 1.98
CA ILE A 66 11.37 -5.31 0.81
C ILE A 66 12.22 -6.48 1.27
N ASP A 67 11.75 -7.70 0.99
CA ASP A 67 12.52 -8.92 1.19
C ASP A 67 13.14 -9.35 -0.15
N PRO A 68 14.45 -9.25 -0.32
CA PRO A 68 15.12 -9.63 -1.58
C PRO A 68 15.12 -11.14 -1.83
N ASN A 69 14.62 -11.95 -0.90
CA ASN A 69 14.44 -13.40 -1.05
C ASN A 69 12.98 -13.80 -1.31
N HIS A 70 12.08 -12.83 -1.55
CA HIS A 70 10.68 -13.14 -1.80
C HIS A 70 10.51 -14.00 -3.05
N ALA A 71 9.94 -15.20 -2.88
CA ALA A 71 9.94 -16.27 -3.89
C ALA A 71 9.33 -15.88 -5.24
N PHE A 72 8.31 -15.00 -5.24
CA PHE A 72 7.63 -14.58 -6.47
C PHE A 72 8.35 -13.39 -7.15
N PHE A 73 8.77 -12.38 -6.38
CA PHE A 73 9.32 -11.15 -6.96
C PHE A 73 10.81 -11.24 -7.29
N PHE A 74 11.52 -12.17 -6.66
CA PHE A 74 12.95 -12.37 -6.83
C PHE A 74 13.27 -13.83 -7.23
N GLU A 75 12.44 -14.41 -8.10
CA GLU A 75 12.65 -15.75 -8.66
C GLU A 75 14.00 -15.86 -9.38
N HIS A 76 14.48 -14.74 -9.93
CA HIS A 76 15.84 -14.59 -10.44
C HIS A 76 16.51 -13.37 -9.77
N PRO A 77 17.85 -13.36 -9.64
CA PRO A 77 18.56 -12.25 -9.00
C PRO A 77 18.30 -10.93 -9.71
N LEU A 78 17.96 -9.91 -8.93
CA LEU A 78 17.78 -8.52 -9.38
C LEU A 78 18.63 -7.59 -8.52
N ASP A 79 19.04 -6.47 -9.08
CA ASP A 79 19.79 -5.41 -8.40
C ASP A 79 18.88 -4.26 -7.92
N HIS A 80 17.60 -4.30 -8.28
CA HIS A 80 16.60 -3.29 -7.95
C HIS A 80 15.26 -3.94 -7.54
N VAL A 81 14.38 -3.14 -6.93
CA VAL A 81 13.03 -3.58 -6.55
C VAL A 81 12.15 -3.68 -7.80
N PRO A 82 11.50 -4.83 -8.04
CA PRO A 82 10.59 -4.98 -9.18
C PRO A 82 9.43 -3.99 -9.15
N GLY A 83 9.09 -3.40 -10.29
CA GLY A 83 7.99 -2.44 -10.40
C GLY A 83 6.64 -3.02 -9.94
N LEU A 84 6.36 -4.30 -10.24
CA LEU A 84 5.14 -4.97 -9.77
C LEU A 84 5.09 -5.11 -8.25
N MET A 85 6.24 -5.25 -7.57
CA MET A 85 6.30 -5.25 -6.12
C MET A 85 5.95 -3.87 -5.54
N LEU A 86 6.40 -2.78 -6.19
CA LEU A 86 6.04 -1.41 -5.81
C LEU A 86 4.53 -1.17 -5.95
N ILE A 87 3.92 -1.64 -7.04
CA ILE A 87 2.47 -1.55 -7.25
C ILE A 87 1.73 -2.30 -6.15
N GLU A 88 2.12 -3.55 -5.86
CA GLU A 88 1.45 -4.36 -4.85
C GLU A 88 1.63 -3.76 -3.44
N ALA A 89 2.83 -3.28 -3.08
CA ALA A 89 3.08 -2.61 -1.82
C ALA A 89 2.19 -1.37 -1.66
N THR A 90 2.06 -0.55 -2.71
CA THR A 90 1.21 0.65 -2.69
C THR A 90 -0.28 0.29 -2.60
N ARG A 91 -0.73 -0.79 -3.26
CA ARG A 91 -2.08 -1.33 -3.08
C ARG A 91 -2.33 -1.70 -1.61
N GLN A 92 -1.36 -2.34 -0.96
CA GLN A 92 -1.45 -2.68 0.47
C GLN A 92 -1.55 -1.44 1.35
N VAL A 93 -0.78 -0.38 1.05
CA VAL A 93 -0.89 0.92 1.73
C VAL A 93 -2.32 1.46 1.63
N GLY A 94 -2.90 1.51 0.43
CA GLY A 94 -4.27 1.98 0.22
C GLY A 94 -5.32 1.13 0.95
N THR A 95 -5.13 -0.18 1.02
CA THR A 95 -6.01 -1.10 1.75
C THR A 95 -5.95 -0.85 3.25
N ALA A 96 -4.74 -0.77 3.82
CA ALA A 96 -4.55 -0.52 5.25
C ALA A 96 -5.07 0.88 5.66
N ILE A 97 -4.84 1.90 4.83
CA ILE A 97 -5.39 3.25 5.05
C ILE A 97 -6.92 3.21 5.08
N SER A 98 -7.55 2.48 4.15
CA SER A 98 -9.01 2.35 4.10
C SER A 98 -9.59 1.76 5.39
N HIS A 99 -8.99 0.71 5.92
CA HIS A 99 -9.46 0.10 7.17
C HIS A 99 -9.16 0.97 8.38
N ARG A 100 -7.91 1.45 8.50
CA ARG A 100 -7.42 2.06 9.74
C ARG A 100 -7.88 3.50 9.94
N PHE A 101 -7.96 4.29 8.86
CA PHE A 101 -8.21 5.73 8.93
C PHE A 101 -9.59 6.13 8.40
N TYR A 102 -10.26 5.23 7.68
CA TYR A 102 -11.61 5.46 7.13
C TYR A 102 -12.62 4.41 7.59
N GLU A 103 -12.24 3.51 8.51
CA GLU A 103 -13.13 2.54 9.15
C GLU A 103 -13.90 1.65 8.14
N VAL A 104 -13.30 1.42 6.96
CA VAL A 104 -13.90 0.53 5.96
C VAL A 104 -13.91 -0.89 6.50
N SER A 105 -15.09 -1.52 6.54
CA SER A 105 -15.25 -2.88 7.08
C SER A 105 -14.45 -3.92 6.30
N HIS A 106 -13.87 -4.89 7.03
CA HIS A 106 -13.18 -6.06 6.44
C HIS A 106 -14.12 -6.99 5.65
N ASP A 107 -15.44 -6.89 5.86
CA ASP A 107 -16.44 -7.66 5.12
C ASP A 107 -16.68 -7.14 3.69
N LEU A 108 -16.14 -5.97 3.36
CA LEU A 108 -16.28 -5.37 2.03
C LEU A 108 -15.17 -5.84 1.10
N ALA A 109 -15.55 -6.18 -0.12
CA ALA A 109 -14.60 -6.41 -1.18
C ALA A 109 -14.09 -5.07 -1.74
N PHE A 110 -12.79 -4.99 -1.99
CA PHE A 110 -12.13 -3.86 -2.63
C PHE A 110 -12.02 -4.12 -4.13
N VAL A 111 -12.57 -3.23 -4.93
CA VAL A 111 -12.58 -3.35 -6.39
C VAL A 111 -11.74 -2.22 -6.96
N LEU A 112 -10.64 -2.56 -7.63
CA LEU A 112 -9.81 -1.61 -8.36
C LEU A 112 -10.57 -1.13 -9.61
N ASN A 113 -10.76 0.17 -9.73
CA ASN A 113 -11.51 0.79 -10.83
C ASN A 113 -10.58 1.40 -11.89
N SER A 114 -9.45 1.97 -11.45
CA SER A 114 -8.42 2.51 -12.34
C SER A 114 -7.06 2.46 -11.69
N LEU A 115 -6.04 2.33 -12.52
CA LEU A 115 -4.64 2.34 -12.12
C LEU A 115 -3.83 3.02 -13.23
N ASP A 116 -3.05 4.02 -12.85
CA ASP A 116 -2.06 4.68 -13.68
C ASP A 116 -0.71 4.66 -12.97
N VAL A 117 0.34 4.22 -13.65
CA VAL A 117 1.67 4.01 -13.06
C VAL A 117 2.74 4.58 -13.98
N VAL A 118 3.64 5.35 -13.40
CA VAL A 118 4.83 5.86 -14.09
C VAL A 118 6.07 5.52 -13.28
N PHE A 119 7.01 4.82 -13.90
CA PHE A 119 8.33 4.55 -13.34
C PHE A 119 9.35 5.51 -13.99
N GLU A 120 10.02 6.30 -13.18
CA GLU A 120 11.01 7.27 -13.63
C GLU A 120 12.45 6.83 -13.33
N ARG A 121 12.63 6.09 -12.24
CA ARG A 121 13.94 5.63 -11.74
C ARG A 121 13.81 4.24 -11.13
N PHE A 122 14.93 3.52 -11.09
CA PHE A 122 15.03 2.28 -10.34
C PHE A 122 14.98 2.54 -8.84
N ALA A 123 14.34 1.63 -8.10
CA ALA A 123 14.36 1.58 -6.66
C ALA A 123 15.45 0.62 -6.21
N GLU A 124 16.47 1.12 -5.49
CA GLU A 124 17.61 0.33 -5.03
C GLU A 124 17.17 -0.64 -3.91
N LEU A 125 17.59 -1.91 -4.00
CA LEU A 125 17.22 -2.95 -3.04
C LEU A 125 17.68 -2.70 -1.60
N ARG A 126 18.82 -2.05 -1.44
CA ARG A 126 19.49 -1.91 -0.14
C ARG A 126 19.26 -0.55 0.52
N ALA A 127 18.32 0.21 0.03
CA ALA A 127 18.02 1.53 0.55
C ALA A 127 16.57 1.59 1.07
N PRO A 128 16.32 2.36 2.14
CA PRO A 128 14.97 2.58 2.64
C PRO A 128 14.06 3.10 1.53
N LEU A 129 12.86 2.56 1.47
CA LEU A 129 11.86 2.91 0.46
C LEU A 129 10.57 3.33 1.15
N SER A 130 10.02 4.45 0.76
CA SER A 130 8.77 4.98 1.29
C SER A 130 7.78 5.35 0.20
N VAL A 131 6.53 5.48 0.60
CA VAL A 131 5.43 5.96 -0.24
C VAL A 131 4.80 7.16 0.43
N ARG A 132 4.81 8.30 -0.25
CA ARG A 132 3.90 9.40 0.05
C ARG A 132 2.57 9.09 -0.61
N PHE A 133 1.50 9.04 0.17
CA PHE A 133 0.18 8.59 -0.28
C PHE A 133 -0.86 9.65 0.10
N VAL A 134 -1.55 10.21 -0.89
CA VAL A 134 -2.53 11.28 -0.74
C VAL A 134 -3.89 10.78 -1.19
N ILE A 135 -4.91 10.93 -0.35
CA ILE A 135 -6.30 10.68 -0.72
C ILE A 135 -6.87 11.94 -1.38
N VAL A 136 -6.98 11.92 -2.69
CA VAL A 136 -7.43 13.08 -3.49
C VAL A 136 -8.95 13.13 -3.69
N ALA A 137 -9.65 12.00 -3.51
CA ALA A 137 -11.10 11.98 -3.57
C ALA A 137 -11.73 10.92 -2.66
N LYS A 138 -12.86 11.28 -2.06
CA LYS A 138 -13.72 10.41 -1.25
C LYS A 138 -15.13 10.46 -1.83
N THR A 139 -15.71 9.30 -2.13
CA THR A 139 -17.07 9.19 -2.65
C THR A 139 -17.94 8.52 -1.59
N TYR A 140 -19.07 9.15 -1.29
CA TYR A 140 -20.03 8.64 -0.31
C TYR A 140 -21.34 8.24 -1.01
N ARG A 141 -22.01 7.22 -0.50
CA ARG A 141 -23.38 6.83 -0.84
C ARG A 141 -24.15 6.63 0.45
N HIS A 142 -25.25 7.37 0.62
CA HIS A 142 -26.04 7.31 1.86
C HIS A 142 -25.16 7.39 3.13
N GLU A 143 -24.27 8.39 3.18
CA GLU A 143 -23.33 8.65 4.30
C GLU A 143 -22.20 7.62 4.48
N HIS A 144 -22.23 6.49 3.75
CA HIS A 144 -21.17 5.50 3.80
C HIS A 144 -20.11 5.76 2.72
N LEU A 145 -18.84 5.68 3.12
CA LEU A 145 -17.73 5.75 2.18
C LEU A 145 -17.83 4.59 1.18
N SER A 146 -17.88 4.89 -0.10
CA SER A 146 -18.07 3.90 -1.17
C SER A 146 -16.92 3.79 -2.15
N ALA A 147 -16.07 4.83 -2.24
CA ALA A 147 -14.85 4.77 -3.05
C ALA A 147 -13.83 5.80 -2.57
N LEU A 148 -12.57 5.51 -2.84
CA LEU A 148 -11.42 6.40 -2.65
C LEU A 148 -10.62 6.52 -3.96
N ALA A 149 -9.95 7.65 -4.11
CA ALA A 149 -8.92 7.83 -5.13
C ALA A 149 -7.65 8.39 -4.47
N CYS A 150 -6.50 7.94 -4.93
CA CYS A 150 -5.22 8.40 -4.44
C CYS A 150 -4.28 8.85 -5.55
N GLU A 151 -3.37 9.72 -5.15
CA GLU A 151 -2.09 9.97 -5.81
C GLU A 151 -0.99 9.49 -4.86
N SER A 152 -0.05 8.74 -5.37
CA SER A 152 1.08 8.27 -4.57
C SER A 152 2.40 8.42 -5.31
N GLN A 153 3.47 8.57 -4.54
CA GLN A 153 4.82 8.73 -5.04
C GLN A 153 5.77 7.85 -4.25
N TRP A 154 6.55 7.05 -4.94
CA TRP A 154 7.65 6.29 -4.34
C TRP A 154 8.84 7.21 -4.12
N LEU A 155 9.45 7.10 -2.94
CA LEU A 155 10.57 7.95 -2.51
C LEU A 155 11.71 7.09 -1.98
N GLN A 156 12.92 7.43 -2.39
CA GLN A 156 14.14 6.86 -1.86
C GLN A 156 15.18 7.99 -1.73
N PHE A 157 15.74 8.19 -0.51
CA PHE A 157 16.59 9.32 -0.21
C PHE A 157 15.94 10.68 -0.57
N ASP A 158 14.65 10.84 -0.27
CA ASP A 158 13.82 12.01 -0.59
C ASP A 158 13.72 12.33 -2.10
N ARG A 159 14.12 11.40 -2.96
CA ARG A 159 14.01 11.53 -4.41
C ARG A 159 12.84 10.72 -4.94
N PRO A 160 12.00 11.30 -5.79
CA PRO A 160 10.92 10.57 -6.43
C PRO A 160 11.48 9.53 -7.42
N LEU A 161 10.89 8.34 -7.38
CA LEU A 161 11.21 7.22 -8.28
C LEU A 161 10.14 7.00 -9.33
N GLY A 162 8.94 7.55 -9.10
CA GLY A 162 7.78 7.40 -9.95
C GLY A 162 6.49 7.61 -9.15
N THR A 163 5.37 7.43 -9.82
CA THR A 163 4.03 7.66 -9.26
C THR A 163 3.09 6.49 -9.53
N MET A 164 2.09 6.36 -8.68
CA MET A 164 0.96 5.47 -8.89
C MET A 164 -0.32 6.18 -8.46
N ASN A 165 -1.25 6.36 -9.40
CA ASN A 165 -2.58 6.89 -9.15
C ASN A 165 -3.59 5.77 -9.26
N ALA A 166 -4.48 5.66 -8.30
CA ALA A 166 -5.46 4.59 -8.28
C ALA A 166 -6.81 5.07 -7.76
N ARG A 167 -7.86 4.39 -8.23
CA ARG A 167 -9.22 4.51 -7.68
C ARG A 167 -9.75 3.13 -7.37
N TRP A 168 -10.36 2.99 -6.21
CA TRP A 168 -11.01 1.74 -5.81
C TRP A 168 -12.32 2.02 -5.11
N SER A 169 -13.21 1.05 -5.15
CA SER A 169 -14.52 1.10 -4.52
C SER A 169 -14.72 -0.09 -3.58
N PHE A 170 -15.64 0.11 -2.64
CA PHE A 170 -16.01 -0.88 -1.64
C PHE A 170 -17.38 -1.46 -1.99
N SER A 171 -17.50 -2.78 -2.01
CA SER A 171 -18.73 -3.47 -2.39
C SER A 171 -18.99 -4.66 -1.49
N SER A 172 -20.25 -4.84 -1.10
CA SER A 172 -20.61 -6.07 -0.39
C SER A 172 -20.49 -7.30 -1.31
N PRO A 173 -20.10 -8.47 -0.77
CA PRO A 173 -20.05 -9.70 -1.55
C PRO A 173 -21.39 -10.04 -2.25
N ALA A 174 -22.51 -9.72 -1.60
CA ALA A 174 -23.84 -9.91 -2.17
C ALA A 174 -24.09 -9.07 -3.43
N LEU A 175 -23.63 -7.79 -3.41
CA LEU A 175 -23.73 -6.92 -4.59
C LEU A 175 -22.86 -7.45 -5.74
N LEU A 176 -21.63 -7.86 -5.46
CA LEU A 176 -20.75 -8.43 -6.47
C LEU A 176 -21.32 -9.73 -7.06
N ALA A 177 -21.89 -10.62 -6.23
CA ALA A 177 -22.55 -11.82 -6.69
C ALA A 177 -23.76 -11.53 -7.59
N ARG A 178 -24.53 -10.47 -7.28
CA ARG A 178 -25.66 -10.03 -8.12
C ARG A 178 -25.18 -9.47 -9.46
N LEU A 179 -24.13 -8.65 -9.48
CA LEU A 179 -23.57 -8.10 -10.71
C LEU A 179 -23.04 -9.22 -11.63
N ARG A 180 -22.36 -10.22 -11.06
CA ARG A 180 -21.85 -11.38 -11.83
C ARG A 180 -22.96 -12.21 -12.47
N ARG A 181 -24.09 -12.39 -11.80
CA ARG A 181 -25.24 -13.14 -12.36
C ARG A 181 -25.87 -12.46 -13.58
N ASN A 182 -25.73 -11.16 -13.69
CA ASN A 182 -26.27 -10.39 -14.81
C ASN A 182 -25.28 -10.26 -16.00
N MET A 183 -24.10 -10.84 -15.89
CA MET A 183 -23.16 -10.93 -17.02
C MET A 183 -23.66 -12.01 -17.99
N PRO A 184 -23.69 -11.74 -19.31
CA PRO A 184 -23.99 -12.78 -20.29
C PRO A 184 -23.00 -13.94 -20.11
N THR A 185 -23.51 -15.12 -19.85
CA THR A 185 -22.71 -16.36 -19.98
C THR A 185 -22.45 -16.54 -21.46
N GLY A 186 -21.26 -16.13 -21.93
CA GLY A 186 -20.87 -16.43 -23.30
C GLY A 186 -20.84 -17.95 -23.46
N GLU A 187 -21.73 -18.50 -24.27
CA GLU A 187 -21.57 -19.85 -24.81
C GLU A 187 -20.28 -19.80 -25.66
N VAL A 188 -19.24 -20.43 -25.16
CA VAL A 188 -18.03 -20.73 -25.94
C VAL A 188 -18.44 -21.86 -26.90
N HIS A 189 -18.71 -21.49 -28.14
CA HIS A 189 -18.86 -22.46 -29.26
C HIS A 189 -17.47 -22.92 -29.70
#